data_14503e4547336b1a83a4cc05d9090305
#
_entry.id   14503e4547336b1a83a4cc05d9090305
#
_cell.length_a   1.000
_cell.length_b   1.000
_cell.length_c   1.000
_cell.angle_alpha   90.00
_cell.angle_beta   90.00
_cell.angle_gamma   90.00
#
_symmetry.space_group_name_H-M   'P 1'
#
loop_
_entity.id
_entity.type
_entity.pdbx_description
1 polymer ?
#
loop_
_entity_poly.entity_id
_entity_poly.type
_entity_poly.pdbx_seq_one_letter_code
_entity_poly.pdbx_strand_id
1 'polypeptide(L)'
;MAIVLNRQKAVEYAQKYWDEESGNYNKLFPHFDGNDCTNFVSQCWNYAGIPRNPNWNVSFVPGATTKSWTIVDDFAEYMTNTSSADTEDGLSIAVMKWDSNEVTIGDIIQFYSESEEHDGWYHSVIISKIDPVYGICYAAHTKHHLQRPLSDVYPNGGVTEVRFICPR
;
A
#
# COMPACT_ATOMS: atom_id res chain seq x y z
N MET A 1 -5.69 21.62 -8.13
CA MET A 1 -6.56 21.05 -7.08
C MET A 1 -5.82 19.98 -6.31
N ALA A 2 -5.93 20.00 -5.01
CA ALA A 2 -5.31 18.96 -4.18
C ALA A 2 -5.97 17.60 -4.45
N ILE A 3 -5.15 16.55 -4.56
CA ILE A 3 -5.66 15.18 -4.63
C ILE A 3 -6.05 14.76 -3.22
N VAL A 4 -7.29 14.30 -3.06
CA VAL A 4 -7.82 13.86 -1.76
C VAL A 4 -8.19 12.39 -1.85
N LEU A 5 -7.58 11.58 -0.98
CA LEU A 5 -7.93 10.16 -0.87
C LEU A 5 -9.25 9.99 -0.12
N ASN A 6 -10.17 9.25 -0.70
CA ASN A 6 -11.35 8.77 0.02
C ASN A 6 -10.98 7.47 0.78
N ARG A 7 -10.68 7.62 2.06
CA ARG A 7 -10.19 6.52 2.90
C ARG A 7 -11.18 5.36 2.98
N GLN A 8 -12.47 5.66 3.07
CA GLN A 8 -13.51 4.63 3.12
C GLN A 8 -13.53 3.80 1.85
N LYS A 9 -13.40 4.43 0.67
CA LYS A 9 -13.33 3.71 -0.60
C LYS A 9 -12.08 2.83 -0.70
N ALA A 10 -10.96 3.30 -0.19
CA ALA A 10 -9.73 2.49 -0.18
C ALA A 10 -9.93 1.21 0.63
N VAL A 11 -10.56 1.31 1.80
CA VAL A 11 -10.86 0.15 2.65
C VAL A 11 -11.92 -0.76 2.01
N GLU A 12 -12.95 -0.21 1.40
CA GLU A 12 -13.97 -0.98 0.68
C GLU A 12 -13.37 -1.81 -0.45
N TYR A 13 -12.44 -1.23 -1.20
CA TYR A 13 -11.71 -1.96 -2.24
C TYR A 13 -10.92 -3.12 -1.63
N ALA A 14 -10.19 -2.86 -0.55
CA ALA A 14 -9.42 -3.90 0.13
C ALA A 14 -10.32 -5.02 0.66
N GLN A 15 -11.47 -4.67 1.23
CA GLN A 15 -12.45 -5.66 1.72
C GLN A 15 -13.00 -6.53 0.60
N LYS A 16 -13.17 -5.97 -0.58
CA LYS A 16 -13.71 -6.70 -1.74
C LYS A 16 -12.67 -7.63 -2.37
N TYR A 17 -11.39 -7.26 -2.40
CA TYR A 17 -10.39 -7.93 -3.23
C TYR A 17 -9.18 -8.50 -2.47
N TRP A 18 -9.22 -8.60 -1.15
CA TRP A 18 -8.10 -9.10 -0.35
C TRP A 18 -7.79 -10.59 -0.60
N ASP A 19 -8.81 -11.38 -0.93
CA ASP A 19 -8.70 -12.85 -0.99
C ASP A 19 -8.24 -13.33 -2.37
N GLU A 20 -7.00 -13.00 -2.70
CA GLU A 20 -6.39 -13.35 -3.99
C GLU A 20 -6.21 -14.86 -4.17
N GLU A 21 -6.00 -15.63 -3.10
CA GLU A 21 -5.82 -17.08 -3.17
C GLU A 21 -7.07 -17.78 -3.64
N SER A 22 -8.24 -17.27 -3.30
CA SER A 22 -9.53 -17.77 -3.81
C SER A 22 -9.86 -17.23 -5.20
N GLY A 23 -8.93 -16.51 -5.84
CA GLY A 23 -9.15 -15.88 -7.13
C GLY A 23 -10.00 -14.62 -7.07
N ASN A 24 -10.23 -14.07 -5.88
CA ASN A 24 -11.06 -12.89 -5.69
C ASN A 24 -10.22 -11.60 -5.72
N TYR A 25 -9.57 -11.34 -6.84
CA TYR A 25 -8.89 -10.08 -7.11
C TYR A 25 -9.53 -9.41 -8.33
N ASN A 26 -9.26 -8.12 -8.52
CA ASN A 26 -9.86 -7.36 -9.61
C ASN A 26 -9.22 -7.73 -10.96
N LYS A 27 -9.98 -8.41 -11.81
CA LYS A 27 -9.52 -8.89 -13.13
C LYS A 27 -9.28 -7.78 -14.14
N LEU A 28 -9.68 -6.55 -13.84
CA LEU A 28 -9.38 -5.39 -14.68
C LEU A 28 -7.93 -4.93 -14.57
N PHE A 29 -7.19 -5.48 -13.62
CA PHE A 29 -5.77 -5.19 -13.39
C PHE A 29 -4.94 -6.46 -13.54
N PRO A 30 -3.66 -6.35 -13.95
CA PRO A 30 -2.73 -7.47 -13.88
C PRO A 30 -2.59 -7.97 -12.44
N HIS A 31 -2.37 -9.26 -12.29
CA HIS A 31 -2.04 -9.89 -11.02
C HIS A 31 -0.62 -10.45 -11.10
N PHE A 32 0.21 -10.17 -10.11
CA PHE A 32 1.61 -10.60 -10.09
C PHE A 32 1.80 -11.70 -9.04
N ASP A 33 1.76 -12.95 -9.46
CA ASP A 33 1.87 -14.11 -8.57
C ASP A 33 3.13 -14.03 -7.69
N GLY A 34 2.91 -14.14 -6.37
CA GLY A 34 4.00 -14.13 -5.40
C GLY A 34 4.58 -12.76 -5.09
N ASN A 35 4.15 -11.70 -5.79
CA ASN A 35 4.66 -10.34 -5.60
C ASN A 35 3.60 -9.29 -5.95
N ASP A 36 2.45 -9.39 -5.30
CA ASP A 36 1.29 -8.55 -5.62
C ASP A 36 0.96 -7.51 -4.54
N CYS A 37 1.77 -7.41 -3.50
CA CYS A 37 1.44 -6.57 -2.34
C CYS A 37 1.32 -5.08 -2.68
N THR A 38 2.28 -4.54 -3.38
CA THR A 38 2.30 -3.11 -3.75
C THR A 38 1.31 -2.83 -4.89
N ASN A 39 1.15 -3.75 -5.83
CA ASN A 39 0.09 -3.68 -6.85
C ASN A 39 -1.30 -3.53 -6.19
N PHE A 40 -1.56 -4.31 -5.15
CA PHE A 40 -2.84 -4.28 -4.45
C PHE A 40 -3.10 -2.92 -3.77
N VAL A 41 -2.13 -2.41 -3.00
CA VAL A 41 -2.32 -1.12 -2.32
C VAL A 41 -2.40 0.05 -3.30
N SER A 42 -1.68 -0.02 -4.43
CA SER A 42 -1.82 0.95 -5.51
C SER A 42 -3.25 0.95 -6.09
N GLN A 43 -3.83 -0.22 -6.29
CA GLN A 43 -5.22 -0.34 -6.73
C GLN A 43 -6.19 0.27 -5.71
N CYS A 44 -5.99 0.01 -4.42
CA CYS A 44 -6.82 0.60 -3.36
C CYS A 44 -6.80 2.13 -3.43
N TRP A 45 -5.64 2.73 -3.58
CA TRP A 45 -5.51 4.18 -3.65
C TRP A 45 -6.01 4.76 -4.97
N ASN A 46 -5.82 4.06 -6.08
CA ASN A 46 -6.39 4.47 -7.36
C ASN A 46 -7.93 4.50 -7.31
N TYR A 47 -8.52 3.45 -6.79
CA TYR A 47 -9.98 3.39 -6.60
C TYR A 47 -10.48 4.52 -5.67
N ALA A 48 -9.71 4.88 -4.70
CA ALA A 48 -10.04 5.90 -3.69
C ALA A 48 -9.81 7.34 -4.15
N GLY A 49 -9.36 7.56 -5.39
CA GLY A 49 -9.31 8.90 -5.97
C GLY A 49 -7.95 9.40 -6.43
N ILE A 50 -6.87 8.63 -6.24
CA ILE A 50 -5.57 9.02 -6.78
C ILE A 50 -5.52 8.57 -8.26
N PRO A 51 -5.42 9.52 -9.21
CA PRO A 51 -5.47 9.17 -10.62
C PRO A 51 -4.17 8.52 -11.10
N ARG A 52 -4.33 7.60 -12.03
CA ARG A 52 -3.20 7.04 -12.77
C ARG A 52 -2.63 8.10 -13.71
N ASN A 53 -1.33 8.02 -13.99
CA ASN A 53 -0.62 8.87 -14.93
C ASN A 53 0.58 8.11 -15.48
N PRO A 54 1.34 8.65 -16.47
CA PRO A 54 2.48 7.92 -17.04
C PRO A 54 3.58 7.52 -16.05
N ASN A 55 3.64 8.16 -14.88
CA ASN A 55 4.64 7.88 -13.86
C ASN A 55 4.15 6.96 -12.73
N TRP A 56 2.86 6.68 -12.70
CA TRP A 56 2.26 5.76 -11.73
C TRP A 56 1.10 5.02 -12.41
N ASN A 57 1.40 3.86 -12.98
CA ASN A 57 0.46 3.15 -13.83
C ASN A 57 0.76 1.66 -13.90
N VAL A 58 -0.26 0.86 -14.19
CA VAL A 58 -0.19 -0.57 -14.40
C VAL A 58 -0.75 -0.93 -15.77
N SER A 59 -0.17 -1.96 -16.41
CA SER A 59 -0.60 -2.38 -17.73
C SER A 59 -0.44 -3.90 -17.89
N PHE A 60 -1.33 -4.50 -18.70
CA PHE A 60 -1.17 -5.89 -19.14
C PHE A 60 -0.05 -6.03 -20.18
N VAL A 61 0.38 -4.93 -20.79
CA VAL A 61 1.49 -4.95 -21.75
C VAL A 61 2.81 -5.14 -21.00
N PRO A 62 3.61 -6.18 -21.32
CA PRO A 62 4.88 -6.41 -20.65
C PRO A 62 5.79 -5.18 -20.72
N GLY A 63 6.38 -4.81 -19.59
CA GLY A 63 7.29 -3.68 -19.47
C GLY A 63 6.63 -2.30 -19.37
N ALA A 64 5.30 -2.21 -19.44
CA ALA A 64 4.58 -0.93 -19.38
C ALA A 64 4.09 -0.54 -17.99
N THR A 65 4.23 -1.42 -16.99
CA THR A 65 3.91 -1.10 -15.59
C THR A 65 5.06 -0.34 -14.96
N THR A 66 4.74 0.76 -14.27
CA THR A 66 5.77 1.55 -13.59
C THR A 66 6.21 0.87 -12.29
N LYS A 67 7.48 1.05 -11.93
CA LYS A 67 8.02 0.57 -10.64
C LYS A 67 7.30 1.20 -9.45
N SER A 68 6.89 2.45 -9.58
CA SER A 68 6.12 3.17 -8.56
C SER A 68 4.80 2.51 -8.21
N TRP A 69 4.25 1.68 -9.09
CA TRP A 69 3.01 0.94 -8.86
C TRP A 69 3.24 -0.40 -8.14
N THR A 70 4.37 -1.07 -8.40
CA THR A 70 4.59 -2.47 -7.99
C THR A 70 5.74 -2.70 -7.01
N ILE A 71 6.66 -1.76 -6.88
CA ILE A 71 7.85 -1.94 -6.04
C ILE A 71 7.74 -1.11 -4.77
N VAL A 72 8.02 -1.73 -3.63
CA VAL A 72 7.82 -1.16 -2.29
C VAL A 72 8.50 0.20 -2.14
N ASP A 73 9.79 0.29 -2.42
CA ASP A 73 10.55 1.54 -2.28
C ASP A 73 10.14 2.59 -3.32
N ASP A 74 9.91 2.17 -4.56
CA ASP A 74 9.51 3.10 -5.63
C ASP A 74 8.12 3.69 -5.38
N PHE A 75 7.19 2.91 -4.83
CA PHE A 75 5.89 3.41 -4.40
C PHE A 75 6.03 4.48 -3.32
N ALA A 76 6.82 4.20 -2.28
CA ALA A 76 7.05 5.13 -1.19
C ALA A 76 7.68 6.44 -1.69
N GLU A 77 8.72 6.33 -2.52
CA GLU A 77 9.39 7.49 -3.09
C GLU A 77 8.45 8.33 -3.94
N TYR A 78 7.69 7.71 -4.84
CA TYR A 78 6.74 8.41 -5.68
C TYR A 78 5.68 9.16 -4.86
N MET A 79 5.08 8.50 -3.88
CA MET A 79 3.98 9.08 -3.11
C MET A 79 4.43 10.20 -2.17
N THR A 80 5.66 10.15 -1.67
CA THR A 80 6.16 11.10 -0.66
C THR A 80 7.18 12.10 -1.20
N ASN A 81 7.56 12.01 -2.46
CA ASN A 81 8.57 12.88 -3.07
C ASN A 81 8.01 14.27 -3.36
N THR A 82 8.45 15.26 -2.59
CA THR A 82 8.01 16.65 -2.71
C THR A 82 8.55 17.36 -3.95
N SER A 83 9.56 16.79 -4.61
CA SER A 83 10.14 17.33 -5.85
C SER A 83 9.51 16.75 -7.10
N SER A 84 8.50 15.88 -6.96
CA SER A 84 7.83 15.26 -8.10
C SER A 84 7.05 16.29 -8.91
N ALA A 85 7.31 16.33 -10.22
CA ALA A 85 6.55 17.15 -11.16
C ALA A 85 5.13 16.61 -11.40
N ASP A 86 4.79 15.47 -10.82
CA ASP A 86 3.51 14.80 -11.04
C ASP A 86 2.40 15.28 -10.12
N THR A 87 2.71 16.17 -9.19
CA THR A 87 1.71 16.84 -8.36
C THR A 87 1.48 18.24 -8.88
N GLU A 88 0.23 18.66 -8.99
CA GLU A 88 -0.15 19.97 -9.56
C GLU A 88 0.58 21.15 -8.92
N ASP A 89 0.90 21.05 -7.65
CA ASP A 89 1.52 22.13 -6.87
C ASP A 89 2.97 21.82 -6.48
N GLY A 90 3.59 20.78 -7.05
CA GLY A 90 4.91 20.33 -6.63
C GLY A 90 4.93 19.70 -5.24
N LEU A 91 3.77 19.41 -4.67
CA LEU A 91 3.64 18.76 -3.37
C LEU A 91 3.39 17.27 -3.55
N SER A 92 3.99 16.46 -2.70
CA SER A 92 3.74 15.03 -2.69
C SER A 92 2.30 14.70 -2.30
N ILE A 93 1.80 13.57 -2.78
CA ILE A 93 0.45 13.07 -2.48
C ILE A 93 0.34 12.65 -1.01
N ALA A 94 1.43 12.15 -0.44
CA ALA A 94 1.48 11.59 0.91
C ALA A 94 2.69 12.06 1.68
N VAL A 95 2.67 11.81 2.98
CA VAL A 95 3.81 12.03 3.89
C VAL A 95 4.23 10.71 4.49
N MET A 96 5.54 10.56 4.71
CA MET A 96 6.09 9.44 5.47
C MET A 96 5.95 9.72 6.96
N LYS A 97 5.38 8.75 7.70
CA LYS A 97 5.28 8.82 9.16
C LYS A 97 5.87 7.56 9.78
N TRP A 98 6.40 7.72 10.97
CA TRP A 98 7.06 6.63 11.72
C TRP A 98 6.34 6.30 13.02
N ASP A 99 5.40 7.15 13.45
CA ASP A 99 4.63 6.99 14.68
C ASP A 99 3.25 6.37 14.38
N SER A 100 3.01 5.20 14.95
CA SER A 100 1.75 4.47 14.80
C SER A 100 0.54 5.17 15.43
N ASN A 101 0.77 6.18 16.28
CA ASN A 101 -0.32 6.97 16.87
C ASN A 101 -0.88 8.02 15.91
N GLU A 102 -0.23 8.25 14.78
CA GLU A 102 -0.62 9.29 13.83
C GLU A 102 -1.29 8.73 12.57
N VAL A 103 -1.71 7.47 12.59
CA VAL A 103 -2.23 6.78 11.41
C VAL A 103 -3.69 6.38 11.56
N THR A 104 -4.36 6.17 10.43
CA THR A 104 -5.76 5.75 10.39
C THR A 104 -6.04 4.85 9.19
N ILE A 105 -7.30 4.44 9.02
CA ILE A 105 -7.73 3.58 7.92
C ILE A 105 -7.35 4.21 6.57
N GLY A 106 -6.94 3.37 5.63
CA GLY A 106 -6.55 3.80 4.30
C GLY A 106 -5.08 4.19 4.16
N ASP A 107 -4.36 4.40 5.27
CA ASP A 107 -2.92 4.60 5.24
C ASP A 107 -2.22 3.30 4.85
N ILE A 108 -1.08 3.42 4.20
CA ILE A 108 -0.26 2.28 3.81
C ILE A 108 0.81 2.04 4.87
N ILE A 109 1.03 0.77 5.22
CA ILE A 109 2.16 0.36 6.05
C ILE A 109 3.13 -0.38 5.16
N GLN A 110 4.42 -0.11 5.32
CA GLN A 110 5.47 -0.91 4.70
C GLN A 110 6.32 -1.58 5.78
N PHE A 111 6.73 -2.81 5.49
CA PHE A 111 7.47 -3.67 6.42
C PHE A 111 8.93 -3.77 5.99
N TYR A 112 9.82 -3.70 6.97
CA TYR A 112 11.26 -3.90 6.81
C TYR A 112 11.71 -5.14 7.56
N SER A 113 12.63 -5.88 6.97
CA SER A 113 13.28 -7.03 7.60
C SER A 113 14.74 -7.09 7.19
N GLU A 114 15.55 -7.77 8.03
CA GLU A 114 16.97 -8.06 7.77
C GLU A 114 17.21 -9.56 7.70
N SER A 115 16.23 -10.32 7.22
CA SER A 115 16.36 -11.78 7.08
C SER A 115 16.99 -12.15 5.74
N GLU A 116 17.45 -13.42 5.63
CA GLU A 116 17.96 -13.95 4.35
C GLU A 116 16.87 -13.96 3.26
N GLU A 117 15.61 -14.15 3.68
CA GLU A 117 14.46 -14.18 2.77
C GLU A 117 14.06 -12.78 2.31
N HIS A 118 14.11 -11.80 3.22
CA HIS A 118 13.75 -10.42 2.96
C HIS A 118 14.78 -9.49 3.57
N ASP A 119 15.43 -8.69 2.75
CA ASP A 119 16.39 -7.69 3.19
C ASP A 119 15.94 -6.31 2.69
N GLY A 120 15.61 -5.42 3.60
CA GLY A 120 15.09 -4.10 3.31
C GLY A 120 13.57 -4.00 3.41
N TRP A 121 13.01 -2.98 2.78
CA TRP A 121 11.56 -2.78 2.70
C TRP A 121 10.99 -3.74 1.66
N TYR A 122 10.13 -4.68 2.08
CA TYR A 122 9.75 -5.81 1.23
C TYR A 122 8.26 -6.02 1.04
N HIS A 123 7.40 -5.33 1.81
CA HIS A 123 5.96 -5.59 1.79
C HIS A 123 5.18 -4.31 2.00
N SER A 124 4.06 -4.17 1.29
CA SER A 124 3.11 -3.07 1.44
C SER A 124 1.74 -3.63 1.81
N VAL A 125 1.12 -3.03 2.82
CA VAL A 125 -0.22 -3.39 3.28
C VAL A 125 -1.04 -2.12 3.52
N ILE A 126 -2.37 -2.25 3.59
CA ILE A 126 -3.25 -1.11 3.84
C ILE A 126 -3.97 -1.28 5.18
N ILE A 127 -4.05 -0.21 5.96
CA ILE A 127 -4.80 -0.22 7.23
C ILE A 127 -6.28 -0.34 6.91
N SER A 128 -6.88 -1.46 7.31
CA SER A 128 -8.28 -1.77 7.05
C SER A 128 -9.19 -1.48 8.24
N LYS A 129 -8.63 -1.45 9.45
CA LYS A 129 -9.37 -1.22 10.68
C LYS A 129 -8.44 -0.76 11.80
N ILE A 130 -8.95 0.13 12.65
CA ILE A 130 -8.36 0.40 13.96
C ILE A 130 -9.27 -0.25 15.00
N ASP A 131 -8.84 -1.37 15.55
CA ASP A 131 -9.63 -2.17 16.48
C ASP A 131 -9.41 -1.69 17.91
N PRO A 132 -10.48 -1.56 18.74
CA PRO A 132 -10.33 -1.12 20.13
C PRO A 132 -9.50 -2.06 21.01
N VAL A 133 -9.40 -3.34 20.63
CA VAL A 133 -8.66 -4.37 21.39
C VAL A 133 -7.32 -4.68 20.74
N TYR A 134 -7.32 -4.92 19.43
CA TYR A 134 -6.13 -5.39 18.70
C TYR A 134 -5.32 -4.24 18.06
N GLY A 135 -5.82 -3.02 18.07
CA GLY A 135 -5.15 -1.87 17.47
C GLY A 135 -5.20 -1.87 15.94
N ILE A 136 -4.10 -1.50 15.32
CA ILE A 136 -4.00 -1.43 13.87
C ILE A 136 -4.14 -2.82 13.25
N CYS A 137 -5.09 -2.96 12.31
CA CYS A 137 -5.27 -4.17 11.52
C CYS A 137 -5.13 -3.82 10.04
N TYR A 138 -4.63 -4.76 9.25
CA TYR A 138 -4.34 -4.51 7.84
C TYR A 138 -4.87 -5.58 6.90
N ALA A 139 -5.05 -5.20 5.64
CA ALA A 139 -5.34 -6.07 4.51
C ALA A 139 -4.14 -6.11 3.56
N ALA A 140 -3.92 -7.26 2.91
CA ALA A 140 -2.77 -7.45 2.03
C ALA A 140 -2.99 -8.54 0.98
N HIS A 141 -2.29 -8.39 -0.15
CA HIS A 141 -1.99 -9.48 -1.09
C HIS A 141 -0.57 -10.00 -0.82
N THR A 142 -0.25 -11.15 -1.39
CA THR A 142 0.96 -11.92 -1.09
C THR A 142 1.04 -12.20 0.41
N LYS A 143 0.54 -13.35 0.83
CA LYS A 143 0.05 -13.65 2.17
C LYS A 143 -1.18 -12.80 2.46
N HIS A 144 -2.30 -13.20 1.87
CA HIS A 144 -3.55 -12.46 1.89
C HIS A 144 -4.13 -12.33 3.31
N HIS A 145 -4.54 -11.13 3.65
CA HIS A 145 -5.19 -10.83 4.92
C HIS A 145 -6.24 -9.74 4.72
N LEU A 146 -7.33 -9.79 5.51
CA LEU A 146 -8.33 -8.74 5.55
C LEU A 146 -8.17 -7.82 6.74
N GLN A 147 -8.06 -8.39 7.94
CA GLN A 147 -7.97 -7.61 9.18
C GLN A 147 -6.99 -8.29 10.14
N ARG A 148 -5.75 -8.44 9.69
CA ARG A 148 -4.72 -9.01 10.53
C ARG A 148 -4.15 -7.94 11.46
N PRO A 149 -4.07 -8.19 12.79
CA PRO A 149 -3.43 -7.24 13.69
C PRO A 149 -1.95 -7.04 13.34
N LEU A 150 -1.51 -5.79 13.29
CA LEU A 150 -0.10 -5.47 13.07
C LEU A 150 0.78 -6.08 14.17
N SER A 151 0.26 -6.20 15.40
CA SER A 151 0.94 -6.80 16.52
C SER A 151 1.29 -8.28 16.34
N ASP A 152 0.66 -8.98 15.40
CA ASP A 152 1.02 -10.36 15.08
C ASP A 152 2.40 -10.45 14.42
N VAL A 153 2.84 -9.41 13.73
CA VAL A 153 4.08 -9.41 12.94
C VAL A 153 5.11 -8.40 13.42
N TYR A 154 4.72 -7.38 14.16
CA TYR A 154 5.59 -6.29 14.60
C TYR A 154 5.31 -5.92 16.06
N PRO A 155 6.31 -5.82 16.92
CA PRO A 155 7.75 -5.97 16.64
C PRO A 155 8.30 -7.40 16.71
N ASN A 156 7.51 -8.38 17.11
CA ASN A 156 8.02 -9.72 17.51
C ASN A 156 7.72 -10.84 16.51
N GLY A 157 7.20 -10.54 15.33
CA GLY A 157 6.77 -11.55 14.36
C GLY A 157 7.56 -11.57 13.04
N GLY A 158 8.80 -11.06 13.05
CA GLY A 158 9.68 -11.09 11.88
C GLY A 158 9.80 -9.75 11.14
N VAL A 159 8.90 -8.82 11.38
CA VAL A 159 9.02 -7.45 10.89
C VAL A 159 9.82 -6.64 11.91
N THR A 160 10.95 -6.07 11.49
CA THR A 160 11.86 -5.35 12.41
C THR A 160 11.59 -3.86 12.46
N GLU A 161 11.07 -3.29 11.38
CA GLU A 161 10.66 -1.89 11.32
C GLU A 161 9.42 -1.74 10.45
N VAL A 162 8.64 -0.69 10.73
CA VAL A 162 7.52 -0.27 9.90
C VAL A 162 7.62 1.21 9.58
N ARG A 163 7.07 1.59 8.44
CA ARG A 163 6.83 3.00 8.09
C ARG A 163 5.44 3.15 7.51
N PHE A 164 4.89 4.33 7.63
CA PHE A 164 3.53 4.61 7.20
C PHE A 164 3.56 5.67 6.09
N ILE A 165 2.78 5.43 5.05
CA ILE A 165 2.59 6.38 3.96
C ILE A 165 1.18 6.89 4.07
N CYS A 166 1.04 8.15 4.44
CA CYS A 166 -0.23 8.75 4.86
C CYS A 166 -0.62 9.85 3.89
N PRO A 167 -1.80 9.78 3.26
CA PRO A 167 -2.28 10.84 2.37
C PRO A 167 -2.31 12.19 3.06
N ARG A 168 -1.99 13.24 2.31
CA ARG A 168 -2.09 14.62 2.79
C ARG A 168 -3.52 15.08 2.93
#